data_b0d77a8dda86867392da1a0c2ed4a71f
#
_entry.id   b0d77a8dda86867392da1a0c2ed4a71f
#
_cell.length_a   1.000
_cell.length_b   1.000
_cell.length_c   1.000
_cell.angle_alpha   90.00
_cell.angle_beta   90.00
_cell.angle_gamma   90.00
#
_symmetry.space_group_name_H-M   'P 1'
#
loop_
_entity.id
_entity.type
_entity.pdbx_description
1 polymer ?
#
loop_
_entity_poly.entity_id
_entity_poly.type
_entity_poly.pdbx_seq_one_letter_code
_entity_poly.pdbx_strand_id
1 'polypeptide(L)'
;MLGTRILMTMATLIAMGASAKAELKDGETIVFLGDSITQQGAGPTGYVTVFREAIEKARPNSGIKVIGAGIGGHKVPDLEARLDKDVLSHKPNVVVIYIGINDVWHSKNGRGTPVEKYDAGLRNLIKRCTDAGARVILSTPSVIGEKHDGSNELDKMLSEYADISRKVAAETSTTLLDLHAAFMGYLKEYNVAGQEKGVLTTDGVHLNDAGNRFVAVRMLESAGELKPKTRVLRHIVLFKYKPEVTPAQLDEINRAFQDLKQQIPEVRDFERGINNSPEGLDKGFTHGYLITFSSEEDRAAYLPHPAHKKFVELLGGKLDEPFVFDYWTIE
;
A
#
# COMPACT_ATOMS: atom_id res chain seq x y z
N MET A 1 -10.25 -54.40 -33.61
CA MET A 1 -9.87 -54.08 -32.22
C MET A 1 -9.02 -52.82 -32.23
N LEU A 2 -9.66 -51.67 -32.05
CA LEU A 2 -9.00 -50.37 -31.96
C LEU A 2 -8.93 -49.98 -30.50
N GLY A 3 -7.71 -49.92 -29.98
CA GLY A 3 -7.48 -49.47 -28.61
C GLY A 3 -7.34 -47.94 -28.50
N THR A 4 -8.31 -47.30 -27.87
CA THR A 4 -8.30 -45.87 -27.58
C THR A 4 -7.36 -45.56 -26.39
N ARG A 5 -6.26 -44.89 -26.67
CA ARG A 5 -5.37 -44.34 -25.62
C ARG A 5 -5.95 -43.02 -25.12
N ILE A 6 -6.41 -43.02 -23.88
CA ILE A 6 -6.79 -41.81 -23.17
C ILE A 6 -5.50 -41.13 -22.67
N LEU A 7 -5.18 -39.95 -23.22
CA LEU A 7 -4.13 -39.08 -22.70
C LEU A 7 -4.73 -38.31 -21.52
N MET A 8 -4.26 -38.66 -20.33
CA MET A 8 -4.56 -37.91 -19.10
C MET A 8 -3.57 -36.72 -19.01
N THR A 9 -4.02 -35.53 -19.39
CA THR A 9 -3.28 -34.28 -19.15
C THR A 9 -3.39 -33.93 -17.67
N MET A 10 -2.30 -34.11 -16.94
CA MET A 10 -2.14 -33.56 -15.57
C MET A 10 -2.01 -32.05 -15.67
N ALA A 11 -3.09 -31.32 -15.38
CA ALA A 11 -3.03 -29.88 -15.10
C ALA A 11 -2.36 -29.70 -13.73
N THR A 12 -1.11 -29.25 -13.75
CA THR A 12 -0.41 -28.84 -12.54
C THR A 12 -1.06 -27.52 -12.07
N LEU A 13 -1.91 -27.61 -11.07
CA LEU A 13 -2.40 -26.45 -10.32
C LEU A 13 -1.18 -25.86 -9.58
N ILE A 14 -0.61 -24.79 -10.12
CA ILE A 14 0.30 -23.94 -9.35
C ILE A 14 -0.60 -23.22 -8.33
N ALA A 15 -0.63 -23.74 -7.11
CA ALA A 15 -1.18 -23.02 -5.97
C ALA A 15 -0.31 -21.76 -5.80
N MET A 16 -0.84 -20.61 -6.19
CA MET A 16 -0.32 -19.32 -5.75
C MET A 16 -0.46 -19.29 -4.22
N GLY A 17 0.59 -19.74 -3.53
CA GLY A 17 0.67 -19.63 -2.09
C GLY A 17 0.57 -18.16 -1.70
N ALA A 18 -0.45 -17.81 -0.95
CA ALA A 18 -0.50 -16.53 -0.27
C ALA A 18 0.81 -16.41 0.52
N SER A 19 1.65 -15.42 0.18
CA SER A 19 2.87 -15.10 0.94
C SER A 19 2.46 -14.97 2.41
N ALA A 20 3.01 -15.83 3.28
CA ALA A 20 2.75 -15.74 4.70
C ALA A 20 3.23 -14.37 5.17
N LYS A 21 2.30 -13.50 5.58
CA LYS A 21 2.66 -12.18 6.12
C LYS A 21 3.64 -12.36 7.26
N ALA A 22 4.65 -11.53 7.33
CA ALA A 22 5.65 -11.55 8.40
C ALA A 22 5.07 -10.92 9.70
N GLU A 23 3.93 -11.46 10.17
CA GLU A 23 3.26 -10.97 11.38
C GLU A 23 4.13 -11.14 12.61
N LEU A 24 4.27 -10.07 13.40
CA LEU A 24 5.04 -10.09 14.65
C LEU A 24 4.24 -10.76 15.78
N LYS A 25 4.93 -11.58 16.57
CA LYS A 25 4.39 -12.21 17.78
C LYS A 25 5.05 -11.65 19.02
N ASP A 26 4.38 -11.79 20.17
CA ASP A 26 4.95 -11.39 21.45
C ASP A 26 6.28 -12.10 21.73
N GLY A 27 7.23 -11.36 22.29
CA GLY A 27 8.58 -11.83 22.60
C GLY A 27 9.54 -11.87 21.42
N GLU A 28 9.08 -11.60 20.19
CA GLU A 28 9.93 -11.67 18.99
C GLU A 28 10.91 -10.50 18.87
N THR A 29 11.98 -10.75 18.15
CA THR A 29 12.98 -9.75 17.76
C THR A 29 12.86 -9.44 16.28
N ILE A 30 12.70 -8.17 15.93
CA ILE A 30 12.75 -7.65 14.57
C ILE A 30 14.00 -6.79 14.38
N VAL A 31 14.75 -7.05 13.30
CA VAL A 31 15.95 -6.29 12.92
C VAL A 31 15.73 -5.59 11.59
N PHE A 32 15.97 -4.29 11.56
CA PHE A 32 15.93 -3.46 10.35
C PHE A 32 17.34 -3.32 9.78
N LEU A 33 17.63 -4.04 8.70
CA LEU A 33 18.91 -4.04 8.00
C LEU A 33 18.86 -3.09 6.82
N GLY A 34 19.81 -2.15 6.72
CA GLY A 34 19.81 -1.17 5.64
C GLY A 34 21.02 -0.24 5.63
N ASP A 35 20.89 0.87 4.93
CA ASP A 35 21.92 1.90 4.73
C ASP A 35 21.76 3.12 5.66
N SER A 36 22.11 4.34 5.15
CA SER A 36 21.96 5.61 5.88
C SER A 36 20.52 5.92 6.25
N ILE A 37 19.54 5.52 5.42
CA ILE A 37 18.11 5.75 5.69
C ILE A 37 17.71 4.95 6.95
N THR A 38 18.17 3.71 7.07
CA THR A 38 17.91 2.89 8.27
C THR A 38 18.75 3.35 9.46
N GLN A 39 19.98 3.82 9.24
CA GLN A 39 20.83 4.40 10.30
C GLN A 39 20.16 5.63 10.92
N GLN A 40 19.71 6.58 10.10
CA GLN A 40 18.97 7.76 10.56
C GLN A 40 17.57 7.36 11.10
N GLY A 41 16.98 6.32 10.51
CA GLY A 41 15.72 5.74 10.96
C GLY A 41 15.74 5.24 12.41
N ALA A 42 16.88 4.86 12.94
CA ALA A 42 17.05 4.49 14.34
C ALA A 42 17.27 5.71 15.29
N GLY A 43 17.36 6.92 14.74
CA GLY A 43 17.42 8.18 15.50
C GLY A 43 16.07 8.54 16.16
N PRO A 44 16.02 9.64 16.94
CA PRO A 44 14.85 9.96 17.78
C PRO A 44 13.51 10.11 17.04
N THR A 45 13.49 10.65 15.82
CA THR A 45 12.29 10.81 14.99
C THR A 45 12.27 9.88 13.78
N GLY A 46 13.21 8.95 13.73
CA GLY A 46 13.38 8.03 12.61
C GLY A 46 12.35 6.93 12.58
N TYR A 47 12.12 6.35 11.39
CA TYR A 47 11.05 5.38 11.14
C TYR A 47 11.14 4.10 11.99
N VAL A 48 12.35 3.64 12.37
CA VAL A 48 12.54 2.48 13.25
C VAL A 48 12.12 2.83 14.68
N THR A 49 12.39 4.05 15.13
CA THR A 49 11.95 4.54 16.44
C THR A 49 10.45 4.74 16.47
N VAL A 50 9.86 5.37 15.44
CA VAL A 50 8.39 5.52 15.30
C VAL A 50 7.70 4.15 15.26
N PHE A 51 8.27 3.18 14.56
CA PHE A 51 7.77 1.80 14.54
C PHE A 51 7.79 1.19 15.95
N ARG A 52 8.91 1.31 16.67
CA ARG A 52 9.06 0.80 18.05
C ARG A 52 8.00 1.41 18.99
N GLU A 53 7.88 2.72 18.98
CA GLU A 53 6.93 3.44 19.83
C GLU A 53 5.48 3.06 19.54
N ALA A 54 5.14 2.84 18.26
CA ALA A 54 3.82 2.36 17.86
C ALA A 54 3.51 0.96 18.42
N ILE A 55 4.48 0.04 18.36
CA ILE A 55 4.35 -1.31 18.96
C ILE A 55 4.22 -1.21 20.48
N GLU A 56 5.08 -0.47 21.16
CA GLU A 56 5.05 -0.29 22.61
C GLU A 56 3.71 0.30 23.08
N LYS A 57 3.16 1.25 22.32
CA LYS A 57 1.87 1.86 22.60
C LYS A 57 0.70 0.90 22.39
N ALA A 58 0.72 0.13 21.30
CA ALA A 58 -0.36 -0.79 20.94
C ALA A 58 -0.32 -2.09 21.78
N ARG A 59 0.87 -2.55 22.14
CA ARG A 59 1.14 -3.83 22.81
C ARG A 59 2.20 -3.68 23.92
N PRO A 60 1.92 -2.92 24.99
CA PRO A 60 2.93 -2.49 25.99
C PRO A 60 3.64 -3.63 26.73
N ASN A 61 3.07 -4.84 26.74
CA ASN A 61 3.65 -6.00 27.42
C ASN A 61 4.07 -7.10 26.45
N SER A 62 4.17 -6.80 25.14
CA SER A 62 4.50 -7.80 24.13
C SER A 62 5.92 -8.36 24.24
N GLY A 63 6.86 -7.62 24.84
CA GLY A 63 8.28 -8.02 24.89
C GLY A 63 8.97 -8.01 23.53
N ILE A 64 8.37 -7.41 22.49
CA ILE A 64 8.96 -7.29 21.16
C ILE A 64 10.19 -6.39 21.21
N LYS A 65 11.29 -6.88 20.62
CA LYS A 65 12.54 -6.12 20.51
C LYS A 65 12.72 -5.58 19.11
N VAL A 66 12.95 -4.27 18.96
CA VAL A 66 13.15 -3.57 17.70
C VAL A 66 14.58 -3.07 17.60
N ILE A 67 15.35 -3.54 16.61
CA ILE A 67 16.77 -3.25 16.45
C ILE A 67 17.00 -2.62 15.07
N GLY A 68 17.70 -1.47 15.03
CA GLY A 68 18.17 -0.85 13.80
C GLY A 68 19.62 -1.26 13.50
N ALA A 69 19.86 -1.79 12.32
CA ALA A 69 21.17 -2.21 11.81
C ALA A 69 21.48 -1.51 10.48
N GLY A 70 21.34 -0.16 10.46
CA GLY A 70 21.67 0.69 9.34
C GLY A 70 23.09 1.22 9.39
N ILE A 71 23.79 1.29 8.24
CA ILE A 71 25.11 1.93 8.11
C ILE A 71 25.14 2.76 6.82
N GLY A 72 25.54 4.04 6.94
CA GLY A 72 25.57 4.99 5.83
C GLY A 72 26.44 4.55 4.66
N GLY A 73 25.93 4.76 3.44
CA GLY A 73 26.65 4.44 2.20
C GLY A 73 26.68 2.95 1.82
N HIS A 74 26.15 2.05 2.67
CA HIS A 74 26.16 0.63 2.42
C HIS A 74 25.24 0.23 1.26
N LYS A 75 25.62 -0.84 0.58
CA LYS A 75 24.97 -1.48 -0.57
C LYS A 75 24.78 -2.96 -0.27
N VAL A 76 24.10 -3.70 -1.16
CA VAL A 76 23.84 -5.12 -0.96
C VAL A 76 25.08 -5.91 -0.59
N PRO A 77 26.26 -5.80 -1.27
CA PRO A 77 27.46 -6.54 -0.86
C PRO A 77 27.95 -6.21 0.55
N ASP A 78 27.78 -4.97 1.00
CA ASP A 78 28.17 -4.56 2.34
C ASP A 78 27.26 -5.17 3.41
N LEU A 79 25.97 -5.33 3.10
CA LEU A 79 25.02 -6.03 3.98
C LEU A 79 25.38 -7.51 4.13
N GLU A 80 25.73 -8.19 3.01
CA GLU A 80 26.17 -9.58 3.03
C GLU A 80 27.37 -9.80 3.95
N ALA A 81 28.35 -8.89 3.89
CA ALA A 81 29.58 -8.97 4.68
C ALA A 81 29.37 -8.85 6.19
N ARG A 82 28.33 -8.15 6.64
CA ARG A 82 28.05 -7.89 8.06
C ARG A 82 26.82 -8.59 8.62
N LEU A 83 26.11 -9.38 7.81
CA LEU A 83 24.82 -9.99 8.19
C LEU A 83 24.93 -10.80 9.48
N ASP A 84 25.95 -11.63 9.63
CA ASP A 84 26.11 -12.50 10.82
C ASP A 84 26.28 -11.67 12.08
N LYS A 85 27.18 -10.67 12.04
CA LYS A 85 27.52 -9.84 13.19
C LYS A 85 26.38 -8.92 13.60
N ASP A 86 25.76 -8.22 12.62
CA ASP A 86 24.87 -7.11 12.90
C ASP A 86 23.39 -7.52 12.93
N VAL A 87 23.06 -8.73 12.44
CA VAL A 87 21.69 -9.23 12.34
C VAL A 87 21.53 -10.57 12.99
N LEU A 88 22.21 -11.63 12.49
CA LEU A 88 21.96 -13.00 12.92
C LEU A 88 22.42 -13.27 14.37
N SER A 89 23.42 -12.53 14.87
CA SER A 89 23.84 -12.57 16.28
C SER A 89 22.71 -12.22 17.26
N HIS A 90 21.72 -11.44 16.83
CA HIS A 90 20.52 -11.08 17.61
C HIS A 90 19.44 -12.15 17.60
N LYS A 91 19.63 -13.26 16.85
CA LYS A 91 18.65 -14.34 16.67
C LYS A 91 17.26 -13.80 16.27
N PRO A 92 17.15 -13.00 15.19
CA PRO A 92 15.91 -12.34 14.83
C PRO A 92 14.84 -13.34 14.42
N ASN A 93 13.58 -13.02 14.73
CA ASN A 93 12.40 -13.71 14.22
C ASN A 93 11.90 -13.09 12.91
N VAL A 94 12.17 -11.76 12.76
CA VAL A 94 11.86 -11.02 11.54
C VAL A 94 13.06 -10.15 11.16
N VAL A 95 13.42 -10.13 9.88
CA VAL A 95 14.41 -9.22 9.31
C VAL A 95 13.78 -8.39 8.22
N VAL A 96 13.82 -7.07 8.36
CA VAL A 96 13.46 -6.13 7.31
C VAL A 96 14.73 -5.74 6.56
N ILE A 97 14.76 -5.98 5.25
CA ILE A 97 15.88 -5.59 4.37
C ILE A 97 15.42 -4.38 3.56
N TYR A 98 15.93 -3.18 3.87
CA TYR A 98 15.66 -1.93 3.15
C TYR A 98 16.96 -1.38 2.59
N ILE A 99 17.21 -1.65 1.30
CA ILE A 99 18.47 -1.38 0.60
C ILE A 99 18.23 -1.13 -0.88
N GLY A 100 19.22 -0.56 -1.58
CA GLY A 100 19.22 -0.39 -3.04
C GLY A 100 19.47 1.05 -3.49
N ILE A 101 19.24 2.01 -2.61
CA ILE A 101 19.47 3.44 -2.94
C ILE A 101 20.93 3.67 -3.32
N ASN A 102 21.89 3.23 -2.51
CA ASN A 102 23.32 3.42 -2.79
C ASN A 102 23.83 2.52 -3.90
N ASP A 103 23.19 1.37 -4.14
CA ASP A 103 23.48 0.49 -5.26
C ASP A 103 23.27 1.24 -6.59
N VAL A 104 22.23 2.09 -6.64
CA VAL A 104 21.90 2.96 -7.77
C VAL A 104 22.64 4.30 -7.68
N TRP A 105 22.55 5.03 -6.58
CA TRP A 105 23.05 6.42 -6.48
C TRP A 105 24.56 6.52 -6.69
N HIS A 106 25.34 5.55 -6.17
CA HIS A 106 26.77 5.52 -6.35
C HIS A 106 27.23 5.13 -7.77
N SER A 107 26.30 4.72 -8.66
CA SER A 107 26.60 4.47 -10.07
C SER A 107 27.16 5.70 -10.80
N LYS A 108 26.72 6.91 -10.39
CA LYS A 108 27.24 8.18 -10.88
C LYS A 108 28.76 8.32 -10.75
N ASN A 109 29.35 7.63 -9.78
CA ASN A 109 30.80 7.65 -9.51
C ASN A 109 31.44 6.28 -9.84
N GLY A 110 30.79 5.43 -10.63
CA GLY A 110 31.27 4.09 -10.96
C GLY A 110 31.33 3.10 -9.80
N ARG A 111 30.68 3.42 -8.67
CA ARG A 111 30.67 2.60 -7.44
C ARG A 111 29.33 1.97 -7.12
N GLY A 112 28.38 2.00 -8.04
CA GLY A 112 27.10 1.28 -7.93
C GLY A 112 27.30 -0.23 -7.92
N THR A 113 26.28 -0.97 -7.53
CA THR A 113 26.29 -2.43 -7.59
C THR A 113 25.71 -2.88 -8.93
N PRO A 114 26.41 -3.69 -9.74
CA PRO A 114 25.81 -4.24 -10.96
C PRO A 114 24.54 -5.05 -10.68
N VAL A 115 23.60 -5.03 -11.64
CA VAL A 115 22.29 -5.68 -11.55
C VAL A 115 22.38 -7.15 -11.11
N GLU A 116 23.31 -7.91 -11.71
CA GLU A 116 23.47 -9.34 -11.40
C GLU A 116 23.95 -9.57 -9.96
N LYS A 117 24.81 -8.68 -9.46
CA LYS A 117 25.29 -8.72 -8.07
C LYS A 117 24.22 -8.29 -7.08
N TYR A 118 23.38 -7.32 -7.47
CA TYR A 118 22.26 -6.86 -6.66
C TYR A 118 21.22 -7.98 -6.49
N ASP A 119 20.78 -8.63 -7.58
CA ASP A 119 19.85 -9.76 -7.57
C ASP A 119 20.42 -10.93 -6.72
N ALA A 120 21.64 -11.38 -7.04
CA ALA A 120 22.26 -12.49 -6.32
C ALA A 120 22.45 -12.21 -4.83
N GLY A 121 22.86 -11.00 -4.47
CA GLY A 121 23.08 -10.62 -3.07
C GLY A 121 21.77 -10.53 -2.28
N LEU A 122 20.69 -10.01 -2.86
CA LEU A 122 19.37 -10.04 -2.21
C LEU A 122 18.91 -11.47 -1.92
N ARG A 123 19.05 -12.37 -2.88
CA ARG A 123 18.73 -13.80 -2.69
C ARG A 123 19.56 -14.44 -1.59
N ASN A 124 20.86 -14.15 -1.56
CA ASN A 124 21.76 -14.67 -0.53
C ASN A 124 21.40 -14.13 0.86
N LEU A 125 21.12 -12.83 0.99
CA LEU A 125 20.65 -12.23 2.25
C LEU A 125 19.37 -12.90 2.75
N ILE A 126 18.36 -13.05 1.88
CA ILE A 126 17.09 -13.72 2.21
C ILE A 126 17.36 -15.16 2.65
N LYS A 127 18.11 -15.91 1.85
CA LYS A 127 18.41 -17.31 2.17
C LYS A 127 19.08 -17.46 3.53
N ARG A 128 20.11 -16.66 3.83
CA ARG A 128 20.83 -16.73 5.11
C ARG A 128 19.92 -16.37 6.29
N CYS A 129 19.03 -15.38 6.14
CA CYS A 129 18.05 -15.05 7.17
C CYS A 129 17.04 -16.19 7.39
N THR A 130 16.53 -16.78 6.31
CA THR A 130 15.55 -17.88 6.40
C THR A 130 16.18 -19.17 6.92
N ASP A 131 17.41 -19.49 6.53
CA ASP A 131 18.18 -20.62 7.09
C ASP A 131 18.40 -20.45 8.60
N ALA A 132 18.52 -19.23 9.09
CA ALA A 132 18.59 -18.90 10.52
C ALA A 132 17.22 -18.88 11.23
N GLY A 133 16.13 -19.20 10.53
CA GLY A 133 14.77 -19.26 11.07
C GLY A 133 14.00 -17.93 11.09
N ALA A 134 14.53 -16.85 10.49
CA ALA A 134 13.86 -15.57 10.41
C ALA A 134 12.89 -15.49 9.23
N ARG A 135 11.74 -14.86 9.43
CA ARG A 135 10.87 -14.36 8.34
C ARG A 135 11.49 -13.07 7.79
N VAL A 136 11.41 -12.87 6.47
CA VAL A 136 12.01 -11.72 5.82
C VAL A 136 10.92 -10.82 5.22
N ILE A 137 11.07 -9.51 5.41
CA ILE A 137 10.38 -8.46 4.66
C ILE A 137 11.43 -7.80 3.77
N LEU A 138 11.30 -7.96 2.45
CA LEU A 138 12.16 -7.28 1.49
C LEU A 138 11.48 -5.99 1.03
N SER A 139 12.13 -4.85 1.28
CA SER A 139 11.69 -3.56 0.73
C SER A 139 12.35 -3.28 -0.61
N THR A 140 11.59 -2.71 -1.54
CA THR A 140 12.20 -2.00 -2.67
C THR A 140 12.94 -0.76 -2.17
N PRO A 141 13.97 -0.24 -2.89
CA PRO A 141 14.47 1.12 -2.65
C PRO A 141 13.31 2.12 -2.82
N SER A 142 13.38 3.29 -2.14
CA SER A 142 12.33 4.32 -2.20
C SER A 142 12.45 5.21 -3.44
N VAL A 143 13.06 6.40 -3.28
CA VAL A 143 13.24 7.38 -4.36
C VAL A 143 14.62 8.00 -4.32
N ILE A 144 15.09 8.50 -5.49
CA ILE A 144 16.24 9.39 -5.67
C ILE A 144 15.74 10.64 -6.41
N GLY A 145 15.25 11.62 -5.67
CA GLY A 145 14.46 12.74 -6.15
C GLY A 145 12.95 12.48 -5.98
N GLU A 146 12.18 13.56 -5.76
CA GLU A 146 10.74 13.47 -5.46
C GLU A 146 9.84 13.85 -6.65
N LYS A 147 10.38 14.12 -7.84
CA LYS A 147 9.56 14.27 -9.04
C LYS A 147 8.95 12.92 -9.41
N HIS A 148 7.68 12.94 -9.78
CA HIS A 148 6.90 11.72 -10.05
C HIS A 148 6.61 11.51 -11.55
N ASP A 149 7.19 12.35 -12.40
CA ASP A 149 7.01 12.36 -13.85
C ASP A 149 8.12 11.60 -14.62
N GLY A 150 9.04 10.97 -13.90
CA GLY A 150 10.16 10.23 -14.47
C GLY A 150 11.33 11.13 -14.89
N SER A 151 11.36 12.39 -14.46
CA SER A 151 12.39 13.36 -14.86
C SER A 151 13.60 13.43 -13.90
N ASN A 152 13.60 12.67 -12.79
CA ASN A 152 14.81 12.55 -11.98
C ASN A 152 15.85 11.70 -12.74
N GLU A 153 17.11 12.09 -12.66
CA GLU A 153 18.20 11.50 -13.46
C GLU A 153 18.34 9.98 -13.34
N LEU A 154 18.03 9.42 -12.17
CA LEU A 154 18.20 7.99 -11.88
C LEU A 154 16.89 7.18 -11.84
N ASP A 155 15.75 7.78 -12.16
CA ASP A 155 14.44 7.11 -12.06
C ASP A 155 14.37 5.78 -12.80
N LYS A 156 14.86 5.75 -14.05
CA LYS A 156 14.88 4.54 -14.86
C LYS A 156 15.68 3.41 -14.19
N MET A 157 16.89 3.72 -13.72
CA MET A 157 17.76 2.75 -13.07
C MET A 157 17.17 2.30 -11.73
N LEU A 158 16.62 3.24 -10.95
CA LEU A 158 15.99 2.94 -9.66
C LEU A 158 14.78 2.03 -9.83
N SER A 159 13.94 2.28 -10.83
CA SER A 159 12.79 1.41 -11.15
C SER A 159 13.24 0.00 -11.53
N GLU A 160 14.33 -0.17 -12.28
CA GLU A 160 14.91 -1.48 -12.60
C GLU A 160 15.33 -2.23 -11.33
N TYR A 161 15.98 -1.56 -10.37
CA TYR A 161 16.38 -2.18 -9.10
C TYR A 161 15.17 -2.49 -8.19
N ALA A 162 14.15 -1.66 -8.24
CA ALA A 162 12.87 -1.95 -7.57
C ALA A 162 12.19 -3.18 -8.19
N ASP A 163 12.20 -3.33 -9.52
CA ASP A 163 11.65 -4.50 -10.21
C ASP A 163 12.40 -5.78 -9.87
N ILE A 164 13.73 -5.71 -9.73
CA ILE A 164 14.54 -6.85 -9.25
C ILE A 164 14.10 -7.23 -7.83
N SER A 165 13.93 -6.26 -6.93
CA SER A 165 13.46 -6.56 -5.57
C SER A 165 12.08 -7.22 -5.56
N ARG A 166 11.13 -6.75 -6.40
CA ARG A 166 9.81 -7.37 -6.59
C ARG A 166 9.91 -8.81 -7.08
N LYS A 167 10.72 -9.03 -8.11
CA LYS A 167 10.98 -10.36 -8.69
C LYS A 167 11.58 -11.30 -7.64
N VAL A 168 12.64 -10.87 -6.93
CA VAL A 168 13.29 -11.66 -5.90
C VAL A 168 12.30 -12.03 -4.79
N ALA A 169 11.50 -11.07 -4.31
CA ALA A 169 10.49 -11.34 -3.28
C ALA A 169 9.47 -12.39 -3.73
N ALA A 170 8.98 -12.28 -4.97
CA ALA A 170 8.02 -13.23 -5.55
C ALA A 170 8.60 -14.64 -5.67
N GLU A 171 9.82 -14.77 -6.22
CA GLU A 171 10.47 -16.06 -6.47
C GLU A 171 10.96 -16.74 -5.19
N THR A 172 11.24 -15.98 -4.13
CA THR A 172 11.64 -16.52 -2.82
C THR A 172 10.47 -16.64 -1.84
N SER A 173 9.24 -16.32 -2.26
CA SER A 173 8.05 -16.25 -1.39
C SER A 173 8.25 -15.36 -0.17
N THR A 174 9.04 -14.29 -0.32
CA THR A 174 9.36 -13.33 0.74
C THR A 174 8.29 -12.22 0.76
N THR A 175 7.92 -11.74 1.94
CA THR A 175 7.00 -10.60 2.07
C THR A 175 7.62 -9.37 1.40
N LEU A 176 6.94 -8.81 0.39
CA LEU A 176 7.36 -7.59 -0.28
C LEU A 176 6.79 -6.36 0.42
N LEU A 177 7.64 -5.37 0.69
CA LEU A 177 7.27 -4.01 1.02
C LEU A 177 7.66 -3.10 -0.15
N ASP A 178 6.70 -2.75 -0.99
CA ASP A 178 6.97 -1.92 -2.18
C ASP A 178 6.98 -0.43 -1.84
N LEU A 179 8.08 0.04 -1.23
CA LEU A 179 8.24 1.46 -0.90
C LEU A 179 8.35 2.33 -2.14
N HIS A 180 8.96 1.85 -3.23
CA HIS A 180 9.05 2.62 -4.48
C HIS A 180 7.65 2.98 -5.00
N ALA A 181 6.79 1.99 -5.15
CA ALA A 181 5.41 2.23 -5.59
C ALA A 181 4.64 3.11 -4.60
N ALA A 182 4.83 2.90 -3.29
CA ALA A 182 4.18 3.71 -2.25
C ALA A 182 4.61 5.19 -2.31
N PHE A 183 5.91 5.47 -2.48
CA PHE A 183 6.43 6.84 -2.64
C PHE A 183 5.91 7.48 -3.92
N MET A 184 6.00 6.81 -5.06
CA MET A 184 5.52 7.33 -6.34
C MET A 184 4.02 7.64 -6.31
N GLY A 185 3.22 6.77 -5.67
CA GLY A 185 1.79 7.02 -5.47
C GLY A 185 1.52 8.25 -4.61
N TYR A 186 2.23 8.39 -3.49
CA TYR A 186 2.11 9.56 -2.61
C TYR A 186 2.54 10.86 -3.32
N LEU A 187 3.69 10.84 -3.98
CA LEU A 187 4.23 12.02 -4.67
C LEU A 187 3.34 12.45 -5.84
N LYS A 188 2.73 11.52 -6.57
CA LYS A 188 1.77 11.83 -7.62
C LYS A 188 0.56 12.61 -7.08
N GLU A 189 0.13 12.30 -5.87
CA GLU A 189 -1.03 12.92 -5.24
C GLU A 189 -0.70 14.25 -4.54
N TYR A 190 0.45 14.31 -3.84
CA TYR A 190 0.77 15.42 -2.93
C TYR A 190 1.93 16.31 -3.40
N ASN A 191 2.70 15.91 -4.41
CA ASN A 191 3.76 16.74 -4.99
C ASN A 191 3.34 17.37 -6.33
N VAL A 192 2.20 18.03 -6.35
CA VAL A 192 1.63 18.67 -7.55
C VAL A 192 2.58 19.73 -8.16
N ALA A 193 3.40 20.37 -7.31
CA ALA A 193 4.36 21.37 -7.74
C ALA A 193 5.65 20.78 -8.37
N GLY A 194 5.81 19.44 -8.39
CA GLY A 194 6.99 18.77 -8.95
C GLY A 194 8.29 19.10 -8.23
N GLN A 195 8.25 19.29 -6.91
CA GLN A 195 9.44 19.56 -6.10
C GLN A 195 10.41 18.38 -6.16
N GLU A 196 11.72 18.67 -6.18
CA GLU A 196 12.77 17.65 -6.21
C GLU A 196 13.00 17.00 -4.83
N LYS A 197 12.59 17.68 -3.75
CA LYS A 197 12.77 17.27 -2.36
C LYS A 197 11.84 18.07 -1.44
N GLY A 198 11.72 17.65 -0.19
CA GLY A 198 11.01 18.40 0.86
C GLY A 198 9.61 17.88 1.16
N VAL A 199 9.05 16.98 0.34
CA VAL A 199 7.73 16.36 0.60
C VAL A 199 7.88 15.21 1.60
N LEU A 200 8.68 14.20 1.29
CA LEU A 200 8.99 13.05 2.16
C LEU A 200 10.47 12.94 2.53
N THR A 201 11.34 13.69 1.82
CA THR A 201 12.79 13.63 2.01
C THR A 201 13.36 15.04 2.28
N THR A 202 14.55 15.08 2.87
CA THR A 202 15.28 16.34 3.12
C THR A 202 16.10 16.77 1.90
N ASP A 203 16.64 15.81 1.16
CA ASP A 203 17.62 16.02 0.10
C ASP A 203 17.30 15.26 -1.21
N GLY A 204 16.11 14.64 -1.28
CA GLY A 204 15.67 13.77 -2.36
C GLY A 204 15.91 12.28 -2.10
N VAL A 205 16.56 11.92 -0.98
CA VAL A 205 16.90 10.53 -0.60
C VAL A 205 16.58 10.24 0.86
N HIS A 206 17.18 11.02 1.79
CA HIS A 206 17.03 10.81 3.22
C HIS A 206 15.70 11.37 3.73
N LEU A 207 15.02 10.60 4.56
CA LEU A 207 13.67 10.92 5.03
C LEU A 207 13.64 12.18 5.91
N ASN A 208 12.65 13.03 5.70
CA ASN A 208 12.23 14.04 6.67
C ASN A 208 11.23 13.43 7.67
N ASP A 209 10.69 14.22 8.61
CA ASP A 209 9.73 13.73 9.60
C ASP A 209 8.46 13.13 8.99
N ALA A 210 7.96 13.69 7.89
CA ALA A 210 6.81 13.14 7.16
C ALA A 210 7.15 11.80 6.52
N GLY A 211 8.32 11.69 5.86
CA GLY A 211 8.82 10.46 5.26
C GLY A 211 9.09 9.37 6.29
N ASN A 212 9.66 9.71 7.45
CA ASN A 212 9.86 8.75 8.53
C ASN A 212 8.53 8.17 9.03
N ARG A 213 7.51 9.00 9.26
CA ARG A 213 6.15 8.52 9.61
C ARG A 213 5.53 7.68 8.50
N PHE A 214 5.68 8.11 7.23
CA PHE A 214 5.17 7.39 6.08
C PHE A 214 5.76 5.99 6.00
N VAL A 215 7.10 5.86 6.09
CA VAL A 215 7.79 4.56 6.04
C VAL A 215 7.42 3.70 7.26
N ALA A 216 7.36 4.27 8.47
CA ALA A 216 6.97 3.53 9.67
C ALA A 216 5.57 2.89 9.53
N VAL A 217 4.59 3.61 8.99
CA VAL A 217 3.24 3.09 8.73
C VAL A 217 3.29 1.91 7.74
N ARG A 218 4.02 2.03 6.63
CA ARG A 218 4.19 0.93 5.65
C ARG A 218 4.87 -0.29 6.27
N MET A 219 5.88 -0.08 7.14
CA MET A 219 6.54 -1.17 7.88
C MET A 219 5.59 -1.87 8.85
N LEU A 220 4.77 -1.11 9.60
CA LEU A 220 3.75 -1.68 10.50
C LEU A 220 2.70 -2.50 9.74
N GLU A 221 2.26 -2.04 8.58
CA GLU A 221 1.35 -2.79 7.70
C GLU A 221 1.97 -4.11 7.22
N SER A 222 3.24 -4.09 6.83
CA SER A 222 3.97 -5.28 6.36
C SER A 222 4.23 -6.29 7.47
N ALA A 223 4.40 -5.79 8.71
CA ALA A 223 4.59 -6.61 9.91
C ALA A 223 3.25 -7.09 10.53
N GLY A 224 2.09 -6.78 9.90
CA GLY A 224 0.77 -7.18 10.38
C GLY A 224 0.23 -6.37 11.57
N GLU A 225 0.93 -5.31 12.00
CA GLU A 225 0.58 -4.50 13.16
C GLU A 225 -0.47 -3.41 12.85
N LEU A 226 -0.62 -3.07 11.57
CA LEU A 226 -1.69 -2.22 11.07
C LEU A 226 -2.40 -2.92 9.91
N LYS A 227 -3.71 -2.78 9.84
CA LYS A 227 -4.43 -3.16 8.62
C LYS A 227 -4.08 -2.14 7.53
N PRO A 228 -3.69 -2.59 6.33
CA PRO A 228 -3.52 -1.68 5.21
C PRO A 228 -4.80 -0.87 5.02
N LYS A 229 -4.65 0.44 4.99
CA LYS A 229 -5.78 1.29 4.62
C LYS A 229 -6.06 1.09 3.14
N THR A 230 -7.30 0.77 2.82
CA THR A 230 -7.72 0.57 1.43
C THR A 230 -8.14 1.91 0.83
N ARG A 231 -7.58 2.25 -0.32
CA ARG A 231 -8.07 3.38 -1.10
C ARG A 231 -9.43 3.01 -1.70
N VAL A 232 -10.40 3.88 -1.52
CA VAL A 232 -11.76 3.67 -2.04
C VAL A 232 -12.26 4.92 -2.75
N LEU A 233 -13.08 4.71 -3.78
CA LEU A 233 -13.77 5.76 -4.49
C LEU A 233 -15.14 5.98 -3.86
N ARG A 234 -15.38 7.18 -3.36
CA ARG A 234 -16.66 7.61 -2.82
C ARG A 234 -17.46 8.31 -3.91
N HIS A 235 -18.68 7.86 -4.11
CA HIS A 235 -19.66 8.45 -5.01
C HIS A 235 -20.80 8.99 -4.17
N ILE A 236 -20.77 10.31 -3.92
CA ILE A 236 -21.80 11.01 -3.16
C ILE A 236 -22.91 11.42 -4.11
N VAL A 237 -24.14 11.09 -3.72
CA VAL A 237 -25.34 11.49 -4.45
C VAL A 237 -26.28 12.21 -3.47
N LEU A 238 -26.61 13.46 -3.76
CA LEU A 238 -27.58 14.22 -2.98
C LEU A 238 -28.84 14.41 -3.81
N PHE A 239 -29.99 14.19 -3.18
CA PHE A 239 -31.30 14.39 -3.83
C PHE A 239 -32.07 15.52 -3.20
N LYS A 240 -32.56 16.39 -4.08
CA LYS A 240 -33.59 17.36 -3.80
C LYS A 240 -34.88 16.85 -4.43
N TYR A 241 -35.80 16.39 -3.59
CA TYR A 241 -37.08 15.87 -4.05
C TYR A 241 -38.08 16.99 -4.30
N LYS A 242 -38.98 16.78 -5.25
CA LYS A 242 -40.11 17.67 -5.48
C LYS A 242 -41.12 17.58 -4.33
N PRO A 243 -41.84 18.67 -4.01
CA PRO A 243 -42.79 18.69 -2.89
C PRO A 243 -43.92 17.68 -2.95
N GLU A 244 -44.30 17.24 -4.14
CA GLU A 244 -45.36 16.26 -4.37
C GLU A 244 -44.97 14.81 -4.12
N VAL A 245 -43.68 14.53 -3.86
CA VAL A 245 -43.22 13.17 -3.58
C VAL A 245 -43.68 12.71 -2.22
N THR A 246 -44.47 11.67 -2.17
CA THR A 246 -45.05 11.12 -0.97
C THR A 246 -44.06 10.32 -0.13
N PRO A 247 -44.27 10.18 1.20
CA PRO A 247 -43.42 9.33 2.06
C PRO A 247 -43.32 7.89 1.56
N ALA A 248 -44.38 7.30 1.01
CA ALA A 248 -44.36 5.95 0.48
C ALA A 248 -43.42 5.83 -0.76
N GLN A 249 -43.41 6.85 -1.62
CA GLN A 249 -42.50 6.92 -2.77
C GLN A 249 -41.05 7.12 -2.31
N LEU A 250 -40.78 7.90 -1.27
CA LEU A 250 -39.47 8.06 -0.67
C LEU A 250 -38.94 6.71 -0.13
N ASP A 251 -39.79 5.98 0.58
CA ASP A 251 -39.44 4.66 1.10
C ASP A 251 -39.14 3.64 0.00
N GLU A 252 -39.91 3.67 -1.09
CA GLU A 252 -39.68 2.83 -2.28
C GLU A 252 -38.29 3.17 -2.91
N ILE A 253 -38.01 4.46 -3.14
CA ILE A 253 -36.74 4.91 -3.71
C ILE A 253 -35.58 4.52 -2.81
N ASN A 254 -35.71 4.77 -1.50
CA ASN A 254 -34.67 4.45 -0.52
C ASN A 254 -34.32 2.96 -0.50
N ARG A 255 -35.34 2.09 -0.55
CA ARG A 255 -35.15 0.64 -0.63
C ARG A 255 -34.50 0.22 -1.96
N ALA A 256 -35.05 0.70 -3.07
CA ALA A 256 -34.53 0.37 -4.39
C ALA A 256 -33.05 0.80 -4.55
N PHE A 257 -32.66 1.94 -3.99
CA PHE A 257 -31.27 2.41 -4.03
C PHE A 257 -30.36 1.54 -3.14
N GLN A 258 -30.78 1.24 -1.94
CA GLN A 258 -30.04 0.36 -1.01
C GLN A 258 -29.86 -1.05 -1.57
N ASP A 259 -30.86 -1.58 -2.25
CA ASP A 259 -30.84 -2.91 -2.86
C ASP A 259 -29.82 -3.02 -4.01
N LEU A 260 -29.36 -1.92 -4.58
CA LEU A 260 -28.29 -1.95 -5.60
C LEU A 260 -27.00 -2.57 -5.07
N LYS A 261 -26.69 -2.41 -3.78
CA LYS A 261 -25.53 -3.06 -3.14
C LYS A 261 -25.57 -4.60 -3.26
N GLN A 262 -26.76 -5.19 -3.25
CA GLN A 262 -26.92 -6.64 -3.39
C GLN A 262 -27.01 -7.10 -4.84
N GLN A 263 -27.43 -6.21 -5.74
CA GLN A 263 -27.66 -6.51 -7.16
C GLN A 263 -26.43 -6.24 -8.03
N ILE A 264 -25.51 -5.39 -7.58
CA ILE A 264 -24.33 -4.94 -8.33
C ILE A 264 -23.08 -5.28 -7.51
N PRO A 265 -22.33 -6.33 -7.91
CA PRO A 265 -21.15 -6.80 -7.17
C PRO A 265 -20.06 -5.74 -6.99
N GLU A 266 -19.95 -4.78 -7.90
CA GLU A 266 -19.00 -3.68 -7.89
C GLU A 266 -19.29 -2.66 -6.78
N VAL A 267 -20.51 -2.64 -6.20
CA VAL A 267 -20.86 -1.78 -5.07
C VAL A 267 -20.32 -2.39 -3.78
N ARG A 268 -19.21 -1.87 -3.31
CA ARG A 268 -18.55 -2.34 -2.09
C ARG A 268 -19.34 -1.99 -0.83
N ASP A 269 -19.83 -0.75 -0.75
CA ASP A 269 -20.64 -0.29 0.39
C ASP A 269 -21.64 0.79 -0.02
N PHE A 270 -22.68 0.95 0.81
CA PHE A 270 -23.75 1.90 0.62
C PHE A 270 -24.23 2.46 1.95
N GLU A 271 -24.22 3.78 2.07
CA GLU A 271 -24.72 4.52 3.22
C GLU A 271 -25.78 5.52 2.76
N ARG A 272 -26.73 5.87 3.63
CA ARG A 272 -27.72 6.89 3.36
C ARG A 272 -28.11 7.66 4.61
N GLY A 273 -28.53 8.90 4.43
CA GLY A 273 -29.02 9.74 5.52
C GLY A 273 -29.93 10.86 5.05
N ILE A 274 -30.60 11.48 6.00
CA ILE A 274 -31.40 12.68 5.82
C ILE A 274 -30.61 13.84 6.40
N ASN A 275 -30.63 14.99 5.72
CA ASN A 275 -29.94 16.19 6.18
C ASN A 275 -30.48 16.65 7.55
N ASN A 276 -29.57 16.89 8.48
CA ASN A 276 -29.86 17.43 9.81
C ASN A 276 -28.91 18.59 10.18
N SER A 277 -28.24 19.19 9.19
CA SER A 277 -27.33 20.32 9.41
C SER A 277 -28.10 21.57 9.89
N PRO A 278 -27.68 22.19 11.00
CA PRO A 278 -28.29 23.42 11.50
C PRO A 278 -27.81 24.67 10.75
N GLU A 279 -26.86 24.54 9.79
CA GLU A 279 -26.22 25.68 9.12
C GLU A 279 -27.13 26.33 8.04
N GLY A 280 -28.17 25.64 7.57
CA GLY A 280 -29.09 26.16 6.54
C GLY A 280 -28.45 26.37 5.17
N LEU A 281 -27.35 25.59 4.87
CA LEU A 281 -26.59 25.69 3.61
C LEU A 281 -26.88 24.53 2.64
N ASP A 282 -27.94 23.76 2.91
CA ASP A 282 -28.30 22.54 2.18
C ASP A 282 -28.86 22.77 0.76
N LYS A 283 -29.19 24.02 0.43
CA LYS A 283 -29.78 24.39 -0.88
C LYS A 283 -31.01 23.55 -1.27
N GLY A 284 -31.68 22.95 -0.27
CA GLY A 284 -32.87 22.12 -0.45
C GLY A 284 -32.55 20.65 -0.73
N PHE A 285 -31.28 20.20 -0.68
CA PHE A 285 -30.92 18.80 -0.70
C PHE A 285 -31.22 18.18 0.67
N THR A 286 -32.14 17.25 0.71
CA THR A 286 -32.64 16.65 1.94
C THR A 286 -32.13 15.25 2.19
N HIS A 287 -31.69 14.52 1.17
CA HIS A 287 -31.24 13.16 1.26
C HIS A 287 -29.84 12.99 0.68
N GLY A 288 -28.97 12.33 1.44
CA GLY A 288 -27.61 11.99 1.02
C GLY A 288 -27.43 10.46 0.93
N TYR A 289 -26.72 10.04 -0.10
CA TYR A 289 -26.34 8.66 -0.36
C TYR A 289 -24.84 8.62 -0.65
N LEU A 290 -24.17 7.62 -0.09
CA LEU A 290 -22.75 7.40 -0.29
C LEU A 290 -22.55 5.98 -0.78
N ILE A 291 -22.12 5.86 -2.02
CA ILE A 291 -21.76 4.58 -2.62
C ILE A 291 -20.23 4.46 -2.63
N THR A 292 -19.71 3.32 -2.26
CA THR A 292 -18.27 3.04 -2.22
C THR A 292 -17.92 2.02 -3.28
N PHE A 293 -16.89 2.32 -4.07
CA PHE A 293 -16.28 1.44 -5.07
C PHE A 293 -14.81 1.19 -4.72
N SER A 294 -14.24 0.08 -5.18
CA SER A 294 -12.81 -0.22 -5.01
C SER A 294 -11.95 0.41 -6.12
N SER A 295 -12.57 0.73 -7.27
CA SER A 295 -11.89 1.32 -8.44
C SER A 295 -12.80 2.21 -9.29
N GLU A 296 -12.23 2.92 -10.25
CA GLU A 296 -12.99 3.65 -11.28
C GLU A 296 -13.67 2.70 -12.26
N GLU A 297 -13.09 1.54 -12.50
CA GLU A 297 -13.66 0.46 -13.32
C GLU A 297 -14.95 -0.07 -12.69
N ASP A 298 -14.98 -0.25 -11.35
CA ASP A 298 -16.19 -0.65 -10.62
C ASP A 298 -17.32 0.38 -10.80
N ARG A 299 -17.00 1.68 -10.64
CA ARG A 299 -17.96 2.76 -10.92
C ARG A 299 -18.39 2.76 -12.38
N ALA A 300 -17.47 2.56 -13.32
CA ALA A 300 -17.78 2.51 -14.74
C ALA A 300 -18.69 1.32 -15.10
N ALA A 301 -18.59 0.20 -14.40
CA ALA A 301 -19.49 -0.95 -14.55
C ALA A 301 -20.87 -0.69 -13.89
N TYR A 302 -20.90 0.00 -12.75
CA TYR A 302 -22.12 0.36 -12.03
C TYR A 302 -23.05 1.26 -12.85
N LEU A 303 -22.53 2.33 -13.48
CA LEU A 303 -23.33 3.32 -14.16
C LEU A 303 -24.23 2.75 -15.29
N PRO A 304 -23.79 1.85 -16.20
CA PRO A 304 -24.61 1.23 -17.22
C PRO A 304 -25.37 0.00 -16.73
N HIS A 305 -25.18 -0.46 -15.48
CA HIS A 305 -25.77 -1.70 -14.99
C HIS A 305 -27.31 -1.68 -15.06
N PRO A 306 -27.98 -2.77 -15.49
CA PRO A 306 -29.43 -2.80 -15.64
C PRO A 306 -30.21 -2.43 -14.36
N ALA A 307 -29.73 -2.87 -13.19
CA ALA A 307 -30.34 -2.51 -11.91
C ALA A 307 -30.25 -1.01 -11.61
N HIS A 308 -29.09 -0.38 -11.90
CA HIS A 308 -28.92 1.07 -11.74
C HIS A 308 -29.84 1.84 -12.71
N LYS A 309 -29.92 1.43 -13.97
CA LYS A 309 -30.84 2.05 -14.94
C LYS A 309 -32.30 1.97 -14.49
N LYS A 310 -32.73 0.81 -13.98
CA LYS A 310 -34.08 0.64 -13.43
C LYS A 310 -34.32 1.56 -12.23
N PHE A 311 -33.33 1.72 -11.37
CA PHE A 311 -33.40 2.67 -10.26
C PHE A 311 -33.53 4.12 -10.77
N VAL A 312 -32.74 4.53 -11.77
CA VAL A 312 -32.84 5.87 -12.38
C VAL A 312 -34.21 6.10 -13.00
N GLU A 313 -34.81 5.09 -13.65
CA GLU A 313 -36.18 5.17 -14.16
C GLU A 313 -37.21 5.38 -13.04
N LEU A 314 -37.04 4.74 -11.88
CA LEU A 314 -37.89 4.94 -10.69
C LEU A 314 -37.83 6.38 -10.19
N LEU A 315 -36.70 7.07 -10.33
CA LEU A 315 -36.53 8.48 -9.96
C LEU A 315 -37.26 9.44 -10.91
N GLY A 316 -37.62 8.98 -12.10
CA GLY A 316 -38.20 9.80 -13.16
C GLY A 316 -39.31 10.74 -12.70
N GLY A 317 -39.10 12.04 -12.88
CA GLY A 317 -40.04 13.11 -12.51
C GLY A 317 -40.16 13.45 -11.01
N LYS A 318 -39.48 12.72 -10.12
CA LYS A 318 -39.58 12.88 -8.65
C LYS A 318 -38.48 13.77 -8.05
N LEU A 319 -37.37 13.98 -8.77
CA LEU A 319 -36.31 14.87 -8.34
C LEU A 319 -36.52 16.29 -8.92
N ASP A 320 -36.25 17.29 -8.10
CA ASP A 320 -36.02 18.67 -8.56
C ASP A 320 -34.60 18.80 -9.11
N GLU A 321 -33.64 18.31 -8.34
CA GLU A 321 -32.22 18.33 -8.71
C GLU A 321 -31.46 17.13 -8.08
N PRO A 322 -30.64 16.42 -8.83
CA PRO A 322 -29.60 15.53 -8.31
C PRO A 322 -28.25 16.28 -8.27
N PHE A 323 -27.43 16.00 -7.24
CA PHE A 323 -26.03 16.41 -7.19
C PHE A 323 -25.16 15.17 -7.03
N VAL A 324 -24.09 15.08 -7.82
CA VAL A 324 -23.15 13.94 -7.78
C VAL A 324 -21.74 14.48 -7.63
N PHE A 325 -20.99 13.90 -6.69
CA PHE A 325 -19.61 14.26 -6.43
C PHE A 325 -18.77 13.02 -6.08
N ASP A 326 -17.67 12.83 -6.79
CA ASP A 326 -16.79 11.67 -6.61
C ASP A 326 -15.44 12.11 -6.07
N TYR A 327 -14.88 11.33 -5.13
CA TYR A 327 -13.53 11.55 -4.63
C TYR A 327 -12.90 10.25 -4.09
N TRP A 328 -11.57 10.20 -4.14
CA TRP A 328 -10.81 9.15 -3.54
C TRP A 328 -10.52 9.44 -2.07
N THR A 329 -10.63 8.43 -1.22
CA THR A 329 -10.26 8.48 0.20
C THR A 329 -9.63 7.15 0.63
N ILE A 330 -9.23 7.10 1.89
CA ILE A 330 -8.59 5.92 2.51
C ILE A 330 -9.45 5.48 3.70
N GLU A 331 -9.79 4.18 3.74
CA GLU A 331 -10.48 3.53 4.88
C GLU A 331 -9.51 2.79 5.80
#